data_f7a88e37d42a40eea10d12837c3f9e5a
#
_entry.id   f7a88e37d42a40eea10d12837c3f9e5a
#
_cell.length_a   1.000
_cell.length_b   1.000
_cell.length_c   1.000
_cell.angle_alpha   90.00
_cell.angle_beta   90.00
_cell.angle_gamma   90.00
#
_symmetry.space_group_name_H-M   'P 1'
#
loop_
_entity.id
_entity.type
_entity.pdbx_description
1 polymer ?
#
loop_
_entity_poly.entity_id
_entity_poly.type
_entity_poly.pdbx_seq_one_letter_code
_entity_poly.pdbx_strand_id
1 'polypeptide(L)'
;MNDAAQTQFYQIPSFLGATVGDLEDLVSGQVALAGYYCDNHERPTPGQRYLARQLRYASGPENTPGNAIDLGDVNVFPLEAEKHFSAVEAQCRSVLKKGARMVLVGGDSSGLKALGVAAQQVIGTGVRVVSLAASALDDISKTTPIVLSVDLQSLAGSWLSQPRRLGGLSPAQMVAQIDAVEGNVIGAAVFGLAPALDSHGATETQAALAILQAVNNRLEKGVG
;
A
#
# COMPACT_ATOMS: atom_id res chain seq x y z
N MET A 1 -15.75 32.16 32.51
CA MET A 1 -16.03 31.87 31.11
C MET A 1 -14.72 31.82 30.37
N ASN A 2 -14.13 30.63 30.26
CA ASN A 2 -12.91 30.43 29.51
C ASN A 2 -13.30 30.02 28.08
N ASP A 3 -13.32 31.01 27.21
CA ASP A 3 -13.42 30.79 25.79
C ASP A 3 -12.00 30.45 25.30
N ALA A 4 -11.62 29.21 25.58
CA ALA A 4 -10.44 28.64 24.91
C ALA A 4 -10.87 28.44 23.46
N ALA A 5 -10.51 29.41 22.63
CA ALA A 5 -10.53 29.25 21.19
C ALA A 5 -9.80 27.92 20.88
N GLN A 6 -10.57 26.88 20.64
CA GLN A 6 -10.02 25.63 20.12
C GLN A 6 -9.46 25.98 18.75
N THR A 7 -8.16 26.20 18.74
CA THR A 7 -7.42 26.29 17.50
C THR A 7 -7.58 24.90 16.87
N GLN A 8 -8.50 24.78 15.93
CA GLN A 8 -8.58 23.57 15.11
C GLN A 8 -7.30 23.52 14.27
N PHE A 9 -6.33 22.79 14.77
CA PHE A 9 -5.22 22.36 13.91
C PHE A 9 -5.81 21.46 12.85
N TYR A 10 -5.73 21.87 11.60
CA TYR A 10 -6.02 20.97 10.48
C TYR A 10 -5.07 19.79 10.60
N GLN A 11 -5.61 18.61 10.84
CA GLN A 11 -4.81 17.39 10.81
C GLN A 11 -4.20 17.24 9.43
N ILE A 12 -2.92 16.96 9.39
CA ILE A 12 -2.26 16.61 8.12
C ILE A 12 -2.93 15.33 7.62
N PRO A 13 -3.47 15.31 6.39
CA PRO A 13 -4.06 14.10 5.85
C PRO A 13 -3.05 12.95 5.85
N SER A 14 -3.45 11.81 6.42
CA SER A 14 -2.61 10.63 6.54
C SER A 14 -3.36 9.37 6.12
N PHE A 15 -2.65 8.31 5.76
CA PHE A 15 -3.29 7.04 5.44
C PHE A 15 -4.03 6.49 6.66
N LEU A 16 -5.31 6.20 6.49
CA LEU A 16 -6.18 5.59 7.50
C LEU A 16 -6.25 6.40 8.82
N GLY A 17 -5.88 7.68 8.80
CA GLY A 17 -5.77 8.49 10.01
C GLY A 17 -4.57 8.16 10.90
N ALA A 18 -3.55 7.45 10.38
CA ALA A 18 -2.36 7.08 11.11
C ALA A 18 -1.55 8.31 11.55
N THR A 19 -0.81 8.17 12.63
CA THR A 19 0.17 9.19 13.04
C THR A 19 1.19 9.40 11.94
N VAL A 20 1.44 10.66 11.58
CA VAL A 20 2.54 11.00 10.67
C VAL A 20 3.83 11.03 11.48
N GLY A 21 4.84 10.33 11.00
CA GLY A 21 6.14 10.23 11.66
C GLY A 21 7.25 9.98 10.65
N ASP A 22 8.43 9.73 11.13
CA ASP A 22 9.58 9.40 10.31
C ASP A 22 10.13 7.99 10.61
N LEU A 23 11.23 7.62 9.95
CA LEU A 23 11.83 6.32 10.15
C LEU A 23 12.31 6.12 11.61
N GLU A 24 12.66 7.18 12.33
CA GLU A 24 13.19 7.09 13.71
C GLU A 24 12.08 6.72 14.68
N ASP A 25 10.87 7.18 14.45
CA ASP A 25 9.68 6.87 15.26
C ASP A 25 9.20 5.43 15.11
N LEU A 26 9.64 4.75 14.03
CA LEU A 26 9.17 3.41 13.71
C LEU A 26 9.81 2.35 14.61
N VAL A 27 8.97 1.52 15.21
CA VAL A 27 9.40 0.39 16.05
C VAL A 27 9.05 -0.96 15.42
N SER A 28 9.70 -2.02 15.91
CA SER A 28 9.46 -3.39 15.46
C SER A 28 7.99 -3.79 15.63
N GLY A 29 7.46 -4.49 14.64
CA GLY A 29 6.06 -4.96 14.62
C GLY A 29 5.04 -3.94 14.09
N GLN A 30 5.41 -2.67 13.95
CA GLN A 30 4.53 -1.66 13.34
C GLN A 30 4.41 -1.82 11.82
N VAL A 31 3.37 -1.20 11.26
CA VAL A 31 3.16 -1.07 9.82
C VAL A 31 3.58 0.34 9.39
N ALA A 32 4.55 0.43 8.51
CA ALA A 32 4.93 1.66 7.85
C ALA A 32 4.12 1.82 6.55
N LEU A 33 3.32 2.88 6.46
CA LEU A 33 2.60 3.26 5.25
C LEU A 33 3.38 4.38 4.56
N ALA A 34 3.67 4.24 3.26
CA ALA A 34 4.37 5.28 2.52
C ALA A 34 3.80 5.45 1.11
N GLY A 35 3.68 6.70 0.67
CA GLY A 35 3.20 7.03 -0.66
C GLY A 35 4.28 6.79 -1.72
N TYR A 36 3.88 6.22 -2.86
CA TYR A 36 4.74 5.96 -4.01
C TYR A 36 4.23 6.74 -5.23
N TYR A 37 4.95 7.78 -5.61
CA TYR A 37 4.56 8.74 -6.65
C TYR A 37 5.32 8.49 -7.97
N CYS A 38 5.05 7.36 -8.63
CA CYS A 38 5.71 7.02 -9.88
C CYS A 38 4.73 6.45 -10.92
N ASP A 39 4.86 6.88 -12.17
CA ASP A 39 4.10 6.41 -13.34
C ASP A 39 5.07 5.99 -14.46
N ASN A 40 6.23 5.42 -14.15
CA ASN A 40 7.31 5.18 -15.11
C ASN A 40 7.35 3.75 -15.69
N HIS A 41 6.38 2.90 -15.36
CA HIS A 41 6.32 1.55 -15.89
C HIS A 41 6.00 1.55 -17.41
N GLU A 42 6.41 0.51 -18.15
CA GLU A 42 6.27 0.39 -19.62
C GLU A 42 4.86 0.62 -20.17
N ARG A 43 3.82 0.49 -19.35
CA ARG A 43 2.41 0.76 -19.71
C ARG A 43 1.67 1.45 -18.56
N PRO A 44 2.10 2.66 -18.15
CA PRO A 44 1.44 3.36 -17.07
C PRO A 44 0.05 3.82 -17.51
N THR A 45 -0.92 3.73 -16.62
CA THR A 45 -2.12 4.57 -16.72
C THR A 45 -1.75 5.91 -16.12
N PRO A 46 -1.78 7.01 -16.90
CA PRO A 46 -1.40 8.32 -16.38
C PRO A 46 -2.21 8.69 -15.14
N GLY A 47 -1.55 9.18 -14.11
CA GLY A 47 -2.19 9.61 -12.87
C GLY A 47 -2.20 8.59 -11.74
N GLN A 48 -1.68 7.38 -11.92
CA GLN A 48 -1.55 6.39 -10.83
C GLN A 48 -0.71 6.92 -9.65
N ARG A 49 0.27 7.76 -9.93
CA ARG A 49 1.09 8.45 -8.91
C ARG A 49 0.27 9.25 -7.90
N TYR A 50 -0.94 9.69 -8.24
CA TYR A 50 -1.78 10.49 -7.34
C TYR A 50 -2.63 9.66 -6.36
N LEU A 51 -2.63 8.33 -6.48
CA LEU A 51 -3.42 7.46 -5.61
C LEU A 51 -3.10 7.66 -4.13
N ALA A 52 -1.81 7.72 -3.77
CA ALA A 52 -1.39 7.91 -2.39
C ALA A 52 -1.98 9.18 -1.78
N ARG A 53 -1.87 10.30 -2.50
CA ARG A 53 -2.46 11.57 -2.07
C ARG A 53 -3.98 11.46 -1.91
N GLN A 54 -4.65 10.86 -2.89
CA GLN A 54 -6.11 10.72 -2.87
C GLN A 54 -6.58 9.89 -1.67
N LEU A 55 -5.90 8.78 -1.35
CA LEU A 55 -6.27 7.94 -0.22
C LEU A 55 -6.03 8.64 1.13
N ARG A 56 -4.98 9.45 1.28
CA ARG A 56 -4.80 10.27 2.48
C ARG A 56 -5.94 11.24 2.68
N TYR A 57 -6.37 11.95 1.63
CA TYR A 57 -7.51 12.88 1.71
C TYR A 57 -8.86 12.18 1.89
N ALA A 58 -9.00 10.95 1.41
CA ALA A 58 -10.22 10.17 1.58
C ALA A 58 -10.30 9.45 2.93
N SER A 59 -9.19 9.37 3.67
CA SER A 59 -9.16 8.77 5.01
C SER A 59 -9.94 9.62 5.99
N GLY A 60 -10.93 9.04 6.65
CA GLY A 60 -11.82 9.68 7.59
C GLY A 60 -11.76 9.04 8.98
N PRO A 61 -12.56 9.54 9.93
CA PRO A 61 -12.57 9.04 11.31
C PRO A 61 -13.08 7.59 11.44
N GLU A 62 -13.74 7.07 10.40
CA GLU A 62 -14.17 5.67 10.33
C GLU A 62 -13.01 4.70 10.07
N ASN A 63 -11.87 5.19 9.60
CA ASN A 63 -10.70 4.37 9.37
C ASN A 63 -9.93 4.16 10.67
N THR A 64 -9.37 2.98 10.81
CA THR A 64 -8.60 2.61 11.99
C THR A 64 -7.15 2.31 11.58
N PRO A 65 -6.21 3.18 11.94
CA PRO A 65 -4.81 2.97 11.57
C PRO A 65 -4.17 1.79 12.32
N GLY A 66 -4.77 1.33 13.42
CA GLY A 66 -4.18 0.31 14.26
C GLY A 66 -2.79 0.72 14.77
N ASN A 67 -1.80 -0.15 14.54
CA ASN A 67 -0.40 0.10 14.89
C ASN A 67 0.42 0.59 13.69
N ALA A 68 -0.15 1.49 12.87
CA ALA A 68 0.49 2.01 11.67
C ALA A 68 1.04 3.44 11.85
N ILE A 69 2.10 3.74 11.11
CA ILE A 69 2.69 5.08 10.97
C ILE A 69 2.72 5.44 9.48
N ASP A 70 2.25 6.64 9.13
CA ASP A 70 2.43 7.23 7.80
C ASP A 70 3.79 7.93 7.75
N LEU A 71 4.73 7.34 6.99
CA LEU A 71 6.08 7.87 6.82
C LEU A 71 6.19 8.95 5.72
N GLY A 72 5.05 9.47 5.25
CA GLY A 72 5.06 10.38 4.11
C GLY A 72 5.30 9.64 2.79
N ASP A 73 6.06 10.25 1.89
CA ASP A 73 6.29 9.71 0.55
C ASP A 73 7.72 9.23 0.40
N VAL A 74 7.89 8.12 -0.34
CA VAL A 74 9.22 7.65 -0.70
C VAL A 74 9.88 8.61 -1.70
N ASN A 75 11.21 8.76 -1.61
CA ASN A 75 11.96 9.58 -2.55
C ASN A 75 11.93 8.97 -3.96
N VAL A 76 11.47 9.73 -4.93
CA VAL A 76 11.38 9.31 -6.32
C VAL A 76 12.29 10.15 -7.21
N PHE A 77 12.89 9.52 -8.22
CA PHE A 77 13.75 10.16 -9.22
C PHE A 77 13.24 9.80 -10.62
N PRO A 78 12.16 10.44 -11.11
CA PRO A 78 11.44 9.99 -12.30
C PRO A 78 12.26 9.92 -13.59
N LEU A 79 13.34 10.69 -13.68
CA LEU A 79 14.21 10.75 -14.87
C LEU A 79 15.47 9.86 -14.76
N GLU A 80 15.70 9.23 -13.61
CA GLU A 80 16.90 8.45 -13.31
C GLU A 80 16.50 7.06 -12.79
N ALA A 81 16.12 6.16 -13.69
CA ALA A 81 15.49 4.88 -13.34
C ALA A 81 16.28 4.04 -12.31
N GLU A 82 17.60 3.92 -12.47
CA GLU A 82 18.44 3.15 -11.54
C GLU A 82 18.52 3.81 -10.15
N LYS A 83 18.71 5.13 -10.11
CA LYS A 83 18.72 5.90 -8.86
C LYS A 83 17.37 5.85 -8.17
N HIS A 84 16.28 5.95 -8.94
CA HIS A 84 14.92 5.81 -8.44
C HIS A 84 14.72 4.45 -7.77
N PHE A 85 15.03 3.36 -8.49
CA PHE A 85 14.89 2.01 -7.96
C PHE A 85 15.72 1.81 -6.69
N SER A 86 16.98 2.22 -6.70
CA SER A 86 17.90 2.10 -5.55
C SER A 86 17.43 2.90 -4.34
N ALA A 87 16.86 4.11 -4.55
CA ALA A 87 16.35 4.94 -3.46
C ALA A 87 15.11 4.31 -2.79
N VAL A 88 14.16 3.83 -3.58
CA VAL A 88 12.95 3.18 -3.07
C VAL A 88 13.31 1.87 -2.35
N GLU A 89 14.18 1.07 -2.94
CA GLU A 89 14.69 -0.17 -2.33
C GLU A 89 15.37 0.10 -0.98
N ALA A 90 16.23 1.13 -0.91
CA ALA A 90 16.93 1.49 0.31
C ALA A 90 15.97 1.93 1.43
N GLN A 91 14.92 2.68 1.10
CA GLN A 91 13.89 3.09 2.07
C GLN A 91 13.09 1.89 2.57
N CYS A 92 12.63 1.00 1.68
CA CYS A 92 11.96 -0.24 2.07
C CYS A 92 12.86 -1.11 2.97
N ARG A 93 14.13 -1.26 2.61
CA ARG A 93 15.11 -2.01 3.39
C ARG A 93 15.31 -1.43 4.79
N SER A 94 15.33 -0.10 4.92
CA SER A 94 15.48 0.57 6.22
C SER A 94 14.30 0.28 7.14
N VAL A 95 13.07 0.27 6.63
CA VAL A 95 11.86 -0.12 7.37
C VAL A 95 11.94 -1.58 7.81
N LEU A 96 12.22 -2.49 6.87
CA LEU A 96 12.26 -3.94 7.16
C LEU A 96 13.38 -4.31 8.15
N LYS A 97 14.54 -3.63 8.12
CA LYS A 97 15.63 -3.82 9.09
C LYS A 97 15.24 -3.47 10.52
N LYS A 98 14.28 -2.59 10.72
CA LYS A 98 13.72 -2.29 12.05
C LYS A 98 12.76 -3.38 12.56
N GLY A 99 12.48 -4.41 11.77
CA GLY A 99 11.47 -5.42 12.08
C GLY A 99 10.04 -4.91 11.90
N ALA A 100 9.87 -3.77 11.24
CA ALA A 100 8.57 -3.23 10.85
C ALA A 100 8.14 -3.80 9.49
N ARG A 101 6.86 -3.64 9.15
CA ARG A 101 6.28 -4.08 7.89
C ARG A 101 6.06 -2.88 6.98
N MET A 102 6.28 -3.05 5.67
CA MET A 102 6.22 -1.94 4.71
C MET A 102 5.02 -2.04 3.78
N VAL A 103 4.23 -0.97 3.67
CA VAL A 103 3.19 -0.82 2.64
C VAL A 103 3.52 0.37 1.76
N LEU A 104 3.76 0.10 0.48
CA LEU A 104 3.83 1.13 -0.55
C LEU A 104 2.44 1.36 -1.15
N VAL A 105 2.02 2.61 -1.21
CA VAL A 105 0.68 3.00 -1.67
C VAL A 105 0.77 3.94 -2.85
N GLY A 106 0.16 3.57 -3.95
CA GLY A 106 0.09 4.39 -5.16
C GLY A 106 1.10 4.01 -6.24
N GLY A 107 1.12 4.79 -7.29
CA GLY A 107 2.00 4.59 -8.43
C GLY A 107 1.74 3.31 -9.22
N ASP A 108 2.77 2.89 -9.90
CA ASP A 108 2.80 1.67 -10.71
C ASP A 108 3.48 0.48 -9.99
N SER A 109 3.61 -0.64 -10.68
CA SER A 109 4.18 -1.88 -10.11
C SER A 109 5.70 -1.85 -9.85
N SER A 110 6.40 -0.77 -10.21
CA SER A 110 7.85 -0.70 -9.98
C SER A 110 8.22 -0.61 -8.50
N GLY A 111 7.34 0.01 -7.68
CA GLY A 111 7.48 0.01 -6.22
C GLY A 111 7.45 -1.39 -5.61
N LEU A 112 6.61 -2.28 -6.12
CA LEU A 112 6.55 -3.68 -5.70
C LEU A 112 7.87 -4.41 -5.95
N LYS A 113 8.53 -4.17 -7.10
CA LYS A 113 9.82 -4.77 -7.41
C LYS A 113 10.89 -4.34 -6.41
N ALA A 114 10.95 -3.04 -6.09
CA ALA A 114 11.90 -2.49 -5.12
C ALA A 114 11.67 -3.07 -3.71
N LEU A 115 10.42 -3.15 -3.27
CA LEU A 115 10.05 -3.77 -1.99
C LEU A 115 10.41 -5.25 -1.95
N GLY A 116 10.17 -6.00 -3.03
CA GLY A 116 10.51 -7.42 -3.13
C GLY A 116 12.03 -7.66 -3.00
N VAL A 117 12.85 -6.86 -3.67
CA VAL A 117 14.32 -6.92 -3.56
C VAL A 117 14.78 -6.57 -2.14
N ALA A 118 14.25 -5.49 -1.55
CA ALA A 118 14.56 -5.11 -0.18
C ALA A 118 14.22 -6.23 0.82
N ALA A 119 13.07 -6.87 0.64
CA ALA A 119 12.63 -7.97 1.49
C ALA A 119 13.57 -9.18 1.38
N GLN A 120 13.98 -9.56 0.17
CA GLN A 120 14.95 -10.65 -0.03
C GLN A 120 16.31 -10.35 0.61
N GLN A 121 16.76 -9.10 0.57
CA GLN A 121 18.04 -8.70 1.18
C GLN A 121 18.01 -8.73 2.71
N VAL A 122 16.85 -8.43 3.33
CA VAL A 122 16.74 -8.35 4.80
C VAL A 122 16.34 -9.68 5.41
N ILE A 123 15.36 -10.37 4.80
CA ILE A 123 14.75 -11.58 5.35
C ILE A 123 15.38 -12.86 4.77
N GLY A 124 15.85 -12.80 3.51
CA GLY A 124 16.46 -13.91 2.81
C GLY A 124 15.67 -14.36 1.56
N THR A 125 16.21 -15.36 0.87
CA THR A 125 15.70 -15.82 -0.44
C THR A 125 14.35 -16.54 -0.39
N GLY A 126 13.84 -16.86 0.80
CA GLY A 126 12.52 -17.49 0.99
C GLY A 126 11.33 -16.56 0.82
N VAL A 127 11.55 -15.25 0.62
CA VAL A 127 10.46 -14.29 0.41
C VAL A 127 9.73 -14.56 -0.90
N ARG A 128 8.40 -14.65 -0.83
CA ARG A 128 7.53 -14.80 -2.01
C ARG A 128 6.74 -13.52 -2.27
N VAL A 129 6.70 -13.09 -3.52
CA VAL A 129 5.75 -12.06 -3.98
C VAL A 129 4.48 -12.75 -4.44
N VAL A 130 3.35 -12.43 -3.83
CA VAL A 130 2.06 -13.07 -4.06
C VAL A 130 1.08 -12.05 -4.63
N SER A 131 0.56 -12.33 -5.83
CA SER A 131 -0.48 -11.51 -6.47
C SER A 131 -1.87 -12.06 -6.13
N LEU A 132 -2.75 -11.20 -5.63
CA LEU A 132 -4.12 -11.57 -5.27
C LEU A 132 -5.00 -11.91 -6.48
N ALA A 133 -4.62 -11.48 -7.68
CA ALA A 133 -5.35 -11.82 -8.91
C ALA A 133 -5.10 -13.25 -9.41
N ALA A 134 -4.13 -13.96 -8.82
CA ALA A 134 -3.78 -15.32 -9.18
C ALA A 134 -4.40 -16.30 -8.17
N SER A 135 -4.98 -17.38 -8.67
CA SER A 135 -5.62 -18.45 -7.88
C SER A 135 -4.67 -19.29 -7.01
N ALA A 136 -3.45 -18.86 -6.77
CA ALA A 136 -2.37 -19.64 -6.17
C ALA A 136 -2.06 -19.23 -4.70
N LEU A 137 -3.09 -19.16 -3.85
CA LEU A 137 -2.88 -19.04 -2.40
C LEU A 137 -2.71 -20.42 -1.72
N ASP A 138 -2.94 -21.50 -2.44
CA ASP A 138 -3.18 -22.84 -1.87
C ASP A 138 -1.93 -23.55 -1.30
N ASP A 139 -0.69 -23.07 -1.57
CA ASP A 139 0.54 -23.74 -1.14
C ASP A 139 1.49 -22.83 -0.31
N ILE A 140 0.95 -21.87 0.43
CA ILE A 140 1.78 -20.96 1.22
C ILE A 140 1.80 -21.40 2.67
N SER A 141 2.98 -21.82 3.15
CA SER A 141 3.18 -22.11 4.57
C SER A 141 2.98 -20.84 5.42
N LYS A 142 2.40 -21.01 6.60
CA LYS A 142 2.19 -19.91 7.57
C LYS A 142 3.47 -19.14 7.93
N THR A 143 4.62 -19.80 7.85
CA THR A 143 5.93 -19.18 8.15
C THR A 143 6.58 -18.53 6.93
N THR A 144 6.06 -18.73 5.72
CA THR A 144 6.64 -18.15 4.51
C THR A 144 6.52 -16.62 4.54
N PRO A 145 7.64 -15.87 4.45
CA PRO A 145 7.58 -14.42 4.36
C PRO A 145 7.02 -13.99 2.99
N ILE A 146 6.01 -13.13 3.03
CA ILE A 146 5.24 -12.72 1.85
C ILE A 146 5.27 -11.21 1.67
N VAL A 147 5.45 -10.76 0.42
CA VAL A 147 5.11 -9.43 -0.05
C VAL A 147 3.85 -9.53 -0.92
N LEU A 148 2.78 -8.86 -0.51
CA LEU A 148 1.52 -8.84 -1.27
C LEU A 148 1.59 -7.85 -2.43
N SER A 149 1.19 -8.31 -3.61
CA SER A 149 0.94 -7.50 -4.79
C SER A 149 -0.56 -7.25 -4.93
N VAL A 150 -0.99 -6.04 -4.63
CA VAL A 150 -2.39 -5.61 -4.68
C VAL A 150 -2.58 -4.65 -5.84
N ASP A 151 -2.74 -5.20 -7.05
CA ASP A 151 -3.01 -4.44 -8.26
C ASP A 151 -4.51 -4.12 -8.35
N LEU A 152 -4.87 -2.86 -8.13
CA LEU A 152 -6.26 -2.38 -8.19
C LEU A 152 -6.84 -2.46 -9.61
N GLN A 153 -6.02 -2.61 -10.66
CA GLN A 153 -6.50 -2.88 -12.02
C GLN A 153 -7.05 -4.30 -12.20
N SER A 154 -6.89 -5.16 -11.19
CA SER A 154 -7.54 -6.47 -11.15
C SER A 154 -8.99 -6.44 -10.66
N LEU A 155 -9.50 -5.28 -10.24
CA LEU A 155 -10.91 -5.09 -9.92
C LEU A 155 -11.77 -5.22 -11.19
N ALA A 156 -13.01 -5.70 -11.01
CA ALA A 156 -13.96 -5.83 -12.11
C ALA A 156 -14.30 -4.48 -12.75
N GLY A 157 -14.58 -4.49 -14.04
CA GLY A 157 -14.89 -3.28 -14.81
C GLY A 157 -16.10 -2.48 -14.32
N SER A 158 -16.99 -3.10 -13.52
CA SER A 158 -18.07 -2.38 -12.81
C SER A 158 -17.58 -1.47 -11.69
N TRP A 159 -16.32 -1.62 -11.27
CA TRP A 159 -15.68 -0.83 -10.22
C TRP A 159 -14.60 0.12 -10.72
N LEU A 160 -14.24 0.01 -11.99
CA LEU A 160 -13.19 0.81 -12.61
C LEU A 160 -13.72 1.59 -13.79
N SER A 161 -13.40 2.86 -13.86
CA SER A 161 -13.72 3.73 -15.03
C SER A 161 -12.94 3.32 -16.27
N GLN A 162 -11.75 2.74 -16.09
CA GLN A 162 -10.91 2.24 -17.18
C GLN A 162 -10.38 0.84 -16.86
N PRO A 163 -11.19 -0.22 -17.00
CA PRO A 163 -10.77 -1.58 -16.72
C PRO A 163 -9.77 -2.06 -17.78
N ARG A 164 -8.71 -2.70 -17.33
CA ARG A 164 -7.72 -3.36 -18.22
C ARG A 164 -8.16 -4.74 -18.70
N ARG A 165 -9.11 -5.35 -18.01
CA ARG A 165 -9.56 -6.74 -18.27
C ARG A 165 -11.08 -6.82 -18.24
N LEU A 166 -11.60 -7.75 -19.01
CA LEU A 166 -12.98 -8.23 -18.84
C LEU A 166 -13.00 -9.19 -17.65
N GLY A 167 -13.91 -8.99 -16.74
CA GLY A 167 -13.94 -9.70 -15.46
C GLY A 167 -13.04 -9.03 -14.43
N GLY A 168 -12.85 -9.65 -13.30
CA GLY A 168 -12.04 -9.15 -12.18
C GLY A 168 -12.74 -9.41 -10.85
N LEU A 169 -12.11 -8.98 -9.77
CA LEU A 169 -12.64 -9.14 -8.42
C LEU A 169 -13.53 -7.93 -8.05
N SER A 170 -14.57 -8.17 -7.26
CA SER A 170 -15.17 -7.08 -6.51
C SER A 170 -14.22 -6.64 -5.39
N PRO A 171 -14.35 -5.39 -4.86
CA PRO A 171 -13.58 -4.98 -3.68
C PRO A 171 -13.73 -5.94 -2.49
N ALA A 172 -14.95 -6.43 -2.24
CA ALA A 172 -15.23 -7.39 -1.19
C ALA A 172 -14.50 -8.73 -1.40
N GLN A 173 -14.42 -9.22 -2.63
CA GLN A 173 -13.65 -10.43 -2.96
C GLN A 173 -12.15 -10.22 -2.77
N MET A 174 -11.64 -9.04 -3.13
CA MET A 174 -10.23 -8.71 -2.92
C MET A 174 -9.90 -8.62 -1.42
N VAL A 175 -10.75 -7.99 -0.64
CA VAL A 175 -10.63 -7.96 0.84
C VAL A 175 -10.63 -9.37 1.41
N ALA A 176 -11.58 -10.22 1.00
CA ALA A 176 -11.65 -11.61 1.45
C ALA A 176 -10.37 -12.42 1.09
N GLN A 177 -9.80 -12.18 -0.10
CA GLN A 177 -8.52 -12.80 -0.47
C GLN A 177 -7.36 -12.31 0.41
N ILE A 178 -7.29 -11.02 0.74
CA ILE A 178 -6.29 -10.46 1.64
C ILE A 178 -6.39 -11.13 3.02
N ASP A 179 -7.60 -11.24 3.56
CA ASP A 179 -7.84 -11.87 4.86
C ASP A 179 -7.51 -13.37 4.89
N ALA A 180 -7.68 -14.05 3.75
CA ALA A 180 -7.40 -15.47 3.60
C ALA A 180 -5.89 -15.80 3.44
N VAL A 181 -5.01 -14.83 3.28
CA VAL A 181 -3.56 -15.09 3.18
C VAL A 181 -3.06 -15.62 4.52
N GLU A 182 -2.59 -16.86 4.57
CA GLU A 182 -2.09 -17.49 5.80
C GLU A 182 -0.60 -17.20 6.09
N GLY A 183 0.21 -16.83 5.10
CA GLY A 183 1.65 -16.62 5.25
C GLY A 183 2.01 -15.40 6.13
N ASN A 184 3.29 -15.30 6.50
CA ASN A 184 3.83 -14.15 7.21
C ASN A 184 3.94 -12.93 6.27
N VAL A 185 2.94 -12.07 6.28
CA VAL A 185 2.95 -10.87 5.42
C VAL A 185 3.88 -9.81 6.02
N ILE A 186 5.01 -9.59 5.37
CA ILE A 186 6.07 -8.64 5.79
C ILE A 186 5.97 -7.30 5.06
N GLY A 187 5.20 -7.23 3.98
CA GLY A 187 4.96 -6.01 3.23
C GLY A 187 3.92 -6.17 2.15
N ALA A 188 3.49 -5.05 1.59
CA ALA A 188 2.55 -4.99 0.48
C ALA A 188 2.81 -3.79 -0.42
N ALA A 189 2.38 -3.87 -1.68
CA ALA A 189 2.23 -2.72 -2.55
C ALA A 189 0.80 -2.66 -3.07
N VAL A 190 0.12 -1.54 -2.85
CA VAL A 190 -1.25 -1.24 -3.33
C VAL A 190 -1.13 -0.19 -4.41
N PHE A 191 -1.39 -0.55 -5.66
CA PHE A 191 -1.07 0.28 -6.83
C PHE A 191 -2.07 0.10 -7.98
N GLY A 192 -1.86 0.88 -9.03
CA GLY A 192 -2.53 0.65 -10.33
C GLY A 192 -3.79 1.48 -10.57
N LEU A 193 -4.30 2.24 -9.61
CA LEU A 193 -5.45 3.11 -9.78
C LEU A 193 -5.03 4.55 -10.10
N ALA A 194 -5.72 5.18 -11.05
CA ALA A 194 -5.54 6.59 -11.41
C ALA A 194 -6.77 7.40 -10.98
N PRO A 195 -6.78 8.06 -9.82
CA PRO A 195 -7.97 8.71 -9.27
C PRO A 195 -8.56 9.80 -10.15
N ALA A 196 -7.74 10.46 -10.96
CA ALA A 196 -8.21 11.49 -11.88
C ALA A 196 -9.13 10.94 -12.99
N LEU A 197 -9.15 9.63 -13.18
CA LEU A 197 -9.99 8.94 -14.16
C LEU A 197 -11.25 8.32 -13.54
N ASP A 198 -11.42 8.44 -12.22
CA ASP A 198 -12.61 7.95 -11.51
C ASP A 198 -13.84 8.77 -11.92
N SER A 199 -14.64 8.21 -12.81
CA SER A 199 -15.89 8.81 -13.29
C SER A 199 -17.12 8.43 -12.43
N HIS A 200 -16.93 7.59 -11.40
CA HIS A 200 -17.99 7.06 -10.56
C HIS A 200 -18.14 7.79 -9.21
N GLY A 201 -17.68 9.04 -9.12
CA GLY A 201 -17.87 9.85 -7.92
C GLY A 201 -17.13 9.33 -6.68
N ALA A 202 -15.83 9.08 -6.81
CA ALA A 202 -14.94 8.56 -5.79
C ALA A 202 -15.19 7.09 -5.37
N THR A 203 -16.00 6.32 -6.10
CA THR A 203 -16.26 4.91 -5.80
C THR A 203 -15.00 4.06 -5.86
N GLU A 204 -14.13 4.30 -6.86
CA GLU A 204 -12.84 3.61 -6.97
C GLU A 204 -11.91 3.94 -5.80
N THR A 205 -11.89 5.21 -5.38
CA THR A 205 -11.12 5.68 -4.22
C THR A 205 -11.58 5.02 -2.93
N GLN A 206 -12.90 4.91 -2.70
CA GLN A 206 -13.46 4.25 -1.53
C GLN A 206 -13.17 2.75 -1.52
N ALA A 207 -13.27 2.10 -2.68
CA ALA A 207 -12.88 0.70 -2.82
C ALA A 207 -11.38 0.49 -2.50
N ALA A 208 -10.51 1.35 -3.03
CA ALA A 208 -9.08 1.31 -2.75
C ALA A 208 -8.76 1.55 -1.26
N LEU A 209 -9.50 2.45 -0.60
CA LEU A 209 -9.35 2.71 0.84
C LEU A 209 -9.74 1.49 1.68
N ALA A 210 -10.86 0.84 1.36
CA ALA A 210 -11.27 -0.39 2.05
C ALA A 210 -10.24 -1.52 1.86
N ILE A 211 -9.67 -1.63 0.67
CA ILE A 211 -8.60 -2.60 0.38
C ILE A 211 -7.33 -2.26 1.16
N LEU A 212 -6.91 -0.98 1.22
CA LEU A 212 -5.77 -0.56 2.03
C LEU A 212 -5.98 -0.87 3.51
N GLN A 213 -7.20 -0.64 4.04
CA GLN A 213 -7.54 -1.00 5.41
C GLN A 213 -7.39 -2.51 5.66
N ALA A 214 -7.84 -3.35 4.72
CA ALA A 214 -7.68 -4.80 4.83
C ALA A 214 -6.21 -5.23 4.80
N VAL A 215 -5.40 -4.61 3.93
CA VAL A 215 -3.95 -4.84 3.89
C VAL A 215 -3.31 -4.48 5.22
N ASN A 216 -3.61 -3.30 5.77
CA ASN A 216 -3.09 -2.87 7.07
C ASN A 216 -3.44 -3.86 8.17
N ASN A 217 -4.73 -4.22 8.29
CA ASN A 217 -5.21 -5.17 9.28
C ASN A 217 -4.54 -6.54 9.15
N ARG A 218 -4.28 -6.99 7.89
CA ARG A 218 -3.61 -8.27 7.65
C ARG A 218 -2.14 -8.25 8.08
N LEU A 219 -1.45 -7.12 7.85
CA LEU A 219 -0.07 -6.96 8.29
C LEU A 219 0.01 -6.90 9.82
N GLU A 220 -0.93 -6.24 10.48
CA GLU A 220 -0.95 -6.15 11.96
C GLU A 220 -1.14 -7.49 12.66
N LYS A 221 -1.94 -8.39 12.09
CA LYS A 221 -2.19 -9.73 12.66
C LYS A 221 -0.89 -10.54 12.82
N GLY A 222 0.14 -10.25 12.05
CA GLY A 222 1.44 -10.92 12.16
C GLY A 222 1.37 -12.43 11.92
N VAL A 223 2.42 -13.10 12.36
CA VAL A 223 2.38 -14.53 12.69
C VAL A 223 2.03 -14.58 14.17
N GLY A 224 0.79 -14.97 14.47
CA GLY A 224 0.40 -15.34 15.82
C GLY A 224 1.10 -16.62 16.26
#